data_e34d40eff2859cee26a97b3f65f099cf
#
_entry.id   e34d40eff2859cee26a97b3f65f099cf
#
_cell.length_a   1.000
_cell.length_b   1.000
_cell.length_c   1.000
_cell.angle_alpha   90.00
_cell.angle_beta   90.00
_cell.angle_gamma   90.00
#
_symmetry.space_group_name_H-M   'P 1'
#
loop_
_entity.id
_entity.type
_entity.pdbx_description
1 polymer ?
#
loop_
_entity_poly.entity_id
_entity_poly.type
_entity_poly.pdbx_seq_one_letter_code
_entity_poly.pdbx_strand_id
1 'polypeptide(L)'
;VPDHIGMLATIKNSLYLAEILNLKNCPAIAFSCLPMDNITELYTPPKASEALERGEICFISGGTGNPFLTTDTAAILRAAELGLDLVLKGTKVDGLYTSDPKVYPDAQFIRSASYTQCLEQKLGVMDMTAFSLAQENRIPLKIFNLTRAGGIEMALSNPDYGTYIYS
;
A
#
# COMPACT_ATOMS: atom_id res chain seq x y z
N VAL A 1 -13.11 -8.61 16.90
CA VAL A 1 -14.26 -7.87 16.33
C VAL A 1 -13.85 -6.57 15.63
N PRO A 2 -13.02 -5.65 16.19
CA PRO A 2 -12.64 -4.42 15.50
C PRO A 2 -11.99 -4.66 14.14
N ASP A 3 -11.08 -5.62 14.04
CA ASP A 3 -10.36 -5.92 12.79
C ASP A 3 -11.29 -6.38 11.68
N HIS A 4 -12.25 -7.26 11.98
CA HIS A 4 -13.23 -7.71 11.00
C HIS A 4 -14.11 -6.57 10.47
N ILE A 5 -14.49 -5.62 11.33
CA ILE A 5 -15.23 -4.42 10.91
C ILE A 5 -14.38 -3.58 9.94
N GLY A 6 -13.10 -3.40 10.28
CA GLY A 6 -12.15 -2.72 9.39
C GLY A 6 -11.99 -3.42 8.04
N MET A 7 -11.86 -4.75 8.04
CA MET A 7 -11.79 -5.56 6.81
C MET A 7 -13.05 -5.38 5.94
N LEU A 8 -14.25 -5.47 6.53
CA LEU A 8 -15.50 -5.24 5.81
C LEU A 8 -15.60 -3.83 5.24
N ALA A 9 -15.14 -2.82 5.98
CA ALA A 9 -15.12 -1.45 5.49
C ALA A 9 -14.20 -1.29 4.26
N THR A 10 -13.05 -1.95 4.23
CA THR A 10 -12.17 -1.93 3.05
C THR A 10 -12.79 -2.63 1.85
N ILE A 11 -13.53 -3.73 2.05
CA ILE A 11 -14.24 -4.45 0.98
C ILE A 11 -15.32 -3.55 0.35
N LYS A 12 -16.14 -2.90 1.19
CA LYS A 12 -17.12 -1.91 0.71
C LYS A 12 -16.44 -0.81 -0.13
N ASN A 13 -15.32 -0.27 0.34
CA ASN A 13 -14.61 0.80 -0.37
C ASN A 13 -14.03 0.33 -1.70
N SER A 14 -13.48 -0.89 -1.77
CA SER A 14 -12.93 -1.46 -2.99
C SER A 14 -13.99 -1.69 -4.07
N LEU A 15 -15.18 -2.19 -3.68
CA LEU A 15 -16.32 -2.33 -4.58
C LEU A 15 -16.73 -0.98 -5.17
N TYR A 16 -16.85 0.04 -4.32
CA TYR A 16 -17.24 1.38 -4.75
C TYR A 16 -16.21 1.99 -5.71
N LEU A 17 -14.91 1.83 -5.43
CA LEU A 17 -13.85 2.35 -6.29
C LEU A 17 -13.79 1.63 -7.63
N ALA A 18 -13.91 0.29 -7.64
CA ALA A 18 -13.94 -0.48 -8.87
C ALA A 18 -15.12 -0.08 -9.76
N GLU A 19 -16.30 0.11 -9.20
CA GLU A 19 -17.48 0.55 -9.93
C GLU A 19 -17.29 1.96 -10.54
N ILE A 20 -16.75 2.91 -9.77
CA ILE A 20 -16.46 4.26 -10.28
C ILE A 20 -15.50 4.21 -11.47
N LEU A 21 -14.43 3.39 -11.40
CA LEU A 21 -13.48 3.29 -12.50
C LEU A 21 -14.11 2.63 -13.74
N ASN A 22 -14.89 1.58 -13.55
CA ASN A 22 -15.60 0.91 -14.65
C ASN A 22 -16.60 1.85 -15.35
N LEU A 23 -17.32 2.69 -14.60
CA LEU A 23 -18.18 3.73 -15.17
C LEU A 23 -17.42 4.79 -15.97
N LYS A 24 -16.12 4.92 -15.74
CA LYS A 24 -15.21 5.82 -16.47
C LYS A 24 -14.44 5.11 -17.60
N ASN A 25 -14.83 3.91 -17.98
CA ASN A 25 -14.15 3.06 -18.96
C ASN A 25 -12.68 2.73 -18.57
N CYS A 26 -12.40 2.67 -17.29
CA CYS A 26 -11.13 2.21 -16.74
C CYS A 26 -11.36 0.84 -16.09
N PRO A 27 -10.97 -0.26 -16.72
CA PRO A 27 -11.26 -1.61 -16.24
C PRO A 27 -10.70 -1.83 -14.84
N ALA A 28 -11.55 -2.26 -13.92
CA ALA A 28 -11.18 -2.47 -12.54
C ALA A 28 -11.99 -3.62 -11.91
N ILE A 29 -11.35 -4.36 -11.01
CA ILE A 29 -11.95 -5.48 -10.30
C ILE A 29 -11.68 -5.37 -8.79
N ALA A 30 -12.65 -5.76 -7.97
CA ALA A 30 -12.50 -5.84 -6.52
C ALA A 30 -12.33 -7.29 -6.08
N PHE A 31 -11.23 -7.57 -5.39
CA PHE A 31 -10.94 -8.83 -4.71
C PHE A 31 -11.10 -8.67 -3.21
N SER A 32 -11.63 -9.69 -2.55
CA SER A 32 -11.67 -9.79 -1.09
C SER A 32 -10.78 -10.93 -0.60
N CYS A 33 -10.00 -10.68 0.45
CA CYS A 33 -9.27 -11.72 1.17
C CYS A 33 -10.15 -12.55 2.12
N LEU A 34 -11.42 -12.15 2.27
CA LEU A 34 -12.44 -12.92 2.99
C LEU A 34 -13.42 -13.50 1.97
N PRO A 35 -13.87 -14.77 2.12
CA PRO A 35 -14.92 -15.34 1.29
C PRO A 35 -16.21 -14.51 1.41
N MET A 36 -16.67 -13.95 0.31
CA MET A 36 -17.90 -13.16 0.24
C MET A 36 -18.62 -13.48 -1.07
N ASP A 37 -19.12 -14.70 -1.15
CA ASP A 37 -19.81 -15.23 -2.34
C ASP A 37 -20.91 -14.28 -2.81
N ASN A 38 -21.00 -14.08 -4.11
CA ASN A 38 -21.93 -13.17 -4.80
C ASN A 38 -21.69 -11.66 -4.56
N ILE A 39 -20.63 -11.26 -3.85
CA ILE A 39 -20.31 -9.84 -3.61
C ILE A 39 -18.99 -9.45 -4.27
N THR A 40 -17.93 -10.22 -4.05
CA THR A 40 -16.61 -9.99 -4.61
C THR A 40 -15.98 -11.29 -5.09
N GLU A 41 -14.99 -11.19 -5.97
CA GLU A 41 -14.08 -12.29 -6.23
C GLU A 41 -13.19 -12.55 -5.00
N LEU A 42 -13.05 -13.83 -4.66
CA LEU A 42 -12.05 -14.23 -3.64
C LEU A 42 -10.65 -14.01 -4.20
N TYR A 43 -9.83 -13.28 -3.46
CA TYR A 43 -8.44 -13.05 -3.81
C TYR A 43 -7.65 -14.37 -3.81
N THR A 44 -7.00 -14.63 -4.92
CA THR A 44 -5.89 -15.57 -5.03
C THR A 44 -4.84 -14.96 -5.95
N PRO A 45 -3.52 -15.22 -5.71
CA PRO A 45 -2.47 -14.66 -6.57
C PRO A 45 -2.68 -14.94 -8.06
N PRO A 46 -3.06 -16.15 -8.52
CA PRO A 46 -3.31 -16.40 -9.95
C PRO A 46 -4.42 -15.52 -10.54
N LYS A 47 -5.58 -15.39 -9.84
CA LYS A 47 -6.69 -14.56 -10.34
C LYS A 47 -6.30 -13.08 -10.44
N ALA A 48 -5.55 -12.57 -9.45
CA ALA A 48 -5.10 -11.19 -9.47
C ALA A 48 -4.05 -10.97 -10.58
N SER A 49 -3.12 -11.90 -10.79
CA SER A 49 -2.16 -11.83 -11.90
C SER A 49 -2.84 -11.82 -13.27
N GLU A 50 -3.81 -12.70 -13.48
CA GLU A 50 -4.61 -12.72 -14.71
C GLU A 50 -5.35 -11.40 -14.97
N ALA A 51 -5.91 -10.78 -13.93
CA ALA A 51 -6.57 -9.48 -14.04
C ALA A 51 -5.57 -8.36 -14.39
N LEU A 52 -4.40 -8.35 -13.73
CA LEU A 52 -3.32 -7.40 -14.04
C LEU A 52 -2.80 -7.56 -15.48
N GLU A 53 -2.65 -8.80 -15.98
CA GLU A 53 -2.25 -9.08 -17.36
C GLU A 53 -3.28 -8.60 -18.39
N ARG A 54 -4.56 -8.56 -18.04
CA ARG A 54 -5.62 -7.93 -18.86
C ARG A 54 -5.61 -6.41 -18.79
N GLY A 55 -4.73 -5.80 -17.97
CA GLY A 55 -4.65 -4.35 -17.77
C GLY A 55 -5.72 -3.80 -16.82
N GLU A 56 -6.32 -4.62 -15.98
CA GLU A 56 -7.31 -4.21 -15.01
C GLU A 56 -6.64 -3.63 -13.74
N ILE A 57 -7.27 -2.66 -13.12
CA ILE A 57 -6.88 -2.17 -11.79
C ILE A 57 -7.48 -3.10 -10.74
N CYS A 58 -6.65 -3.76 -9.95
CA CYS A 58 -7.07 -4.70 -8.92
C CYS A 58 -7.17 -4.01 -7.55
N PHE A 59 -8.37 -3.89 -7.00
CA PHE A 59 -8.58 -3.48 -5.61
C PHE A 59 -8.59 -4.71 -4.72
N ILE A 60 -7.51 -4.94 -3.95
CA ILE A 60 -7.41 -6.06 -3.02
C ILE A 60 -7.75 -5.57 -1.61
N SER A 61 -8.77 -6.14 -1.01
CA SER A 61 -9.36 -5.68 0.25
C SER A 61 -9.54 -6.81 1.26
N GLY A 62 -9.92 -6.47 2.51
CA GLY A 62 -9.97 -7.44 3.61
C GLY A 62 -8.60 -7.70 4.26
N GLY A 63 -7.62 -6.82 4.01
CA GLY A 63 -6.27 -6.92 4.59
C GLY A 63 -5.55 -8.20 4.16
N THR A 64 -4.97 -8.91 5.12
CA THR A 64 -4.39 -10.24 4.90
C THR A 64 -5.41 -11.37 4.95
N GLY A 65 -6.65 -11.08 5.32
CA GLY A 65 -7.68 -12.08 5.69
C GLY A 65 -7.56 -12.54 7.14
N ASN A 66 -6.53 -12.12 7.88
CA ASN A 66 -6.29 -12.50 9.27
C ASN A 66 -6.31 -11.27 10.18
N PRO A 67 -6.90 -11.37 11.39
CA PRO A 67 -6.82 -10.31 12.40
C PRO A 67 -5.38 -10.13 12.90
N PHE A 68 -5.14 -9.04 13.61
CA PHE A 68 -3.85 -8.66 14.22
C PHE A 68 -2.73 -8.28 13.24
N LEU A 69 -2.99 -8.28 11.95
CA LEU A 69 -2.05 -7.80 10.93
C LEU A 69 -2.56 -6.48 10.33
N THR A 70 -1.63 -5.60 10.02
CA THR A 70 -1.96 -4.27 9.50
C THR A 70 -2.18 -4.28 7.98
N THR A 71 -2.72 -3.18 7.46
CA THR A 71 -2.80 -2.94 6.01
C THR A 71 -1.42 -2.77 5.38
N ASP A 72 -0.42 -2.31 6.12
CA ASP A 72 0.97 -2.25 5.66
C ASP A 72 1.50 -3.66 5.38
N THR A 73 1.31 -4.58 6.34
CA THR A 73 1.66 -6.01 6.14
C THR A 73 0.92 -6.60 4.93
N ALA A 74 -0.37 -6.29 4.77
CA ALA A 74 -1.14 -6.76 3.63
C ALA A 74 -0.57 -6.26 2.30
N ALA A 75 -0.23 -4.97 2.21
CA ALA A 75 0.33 -4.39 0.98
C ALA A 75 1.64 -5.06 0.56
N ILE A 76 2.55 -5.26 1.50
CA ILE A 76 3.84 -5.93 1.24
C ILE A 76 3.64 -7.40 0.86
N LEU A 77 2.74 -8.12 1.56
CA LEU A 77 2.42 -9.50 1.24
C LEU A 77 1.89 -9.64 -0.20
N ARG A 78 0.96 -8.77 -0.61
CA ARG A 78 0.43 -8.79 -1.99
C ARG A 78 1.50 -8.43 -3.01
N ALA A 79 2.38 -7.48 -2.71
CA ALA A 79 3.51 -7.16 -3.58
C ALA A 79 4.46 -8.35 -3.78
N ALA A 80 4.77 -9.07 -2.70
CA ALA A 80 5.59 -10.27 -2.77
C ALA A 80 4.93 -11.40 -3.58
N GLU A 81 3.64 -11.68 -3.31
CA GLU A 81 2.86 -12.73 -3.99
C GLU A 81 2.71 -12.49 -5.50
N LEU A 82 2.59 -11.23 -5.91
CA LEU A 82 2.36 -10.83 -7.30
C LEU A 82 3.65 -10.40 -8.02
N GLY A 83 4.80 -10.42 -7.34
CA GLY A 83 6.09 -10.04 -7.93
C GLY A 83 6.13 -8.57 -8.39
N LEU A 84 5.54 -7.66 -7.60
CA LEU A 84 5.46 -6.25 -7.98
C LEU A 84 6.78 -5.51 -7.71
N ASP A 85 7.10 -4.55 -8.57
CA ASP A 85 8.37 -3.80 -8.54
C ASP A 85 8.45 -2.74 -7.44
N LEU A 86 7.31 -2.24 -6.95
CA LEU A 86 7.26 -1.10 -6.03
C LEU A 86 5.96 -1.09 -5.24
N VAL A 87 6.05 -0.77 -3.94
CA VAL A 87 4.89 -0.44 -3.11
C VAL A 87 4.83 1.06 -2.88
N LEU A 88 3.68 1.68 -3.18
CA LEU A 88 3.39 3.07 -2.89
C LEU A 88 2.57 3.19 -1.61
N LYS A 89 3.14 3.79 -0.56
CA LYS A 89 2.44 4.05 0.70
C LYS A 89 1.94 5.49 0.73
N GLY A 90 0.65 5.68 0.46
CA GLY A 90 -0.02 6.96 0.58
C GLY A 90 -0.31 7.32 2.04
N THR A 91 0.18 8.49 2.49
CA THR A 91 0.06 8.99 3.86
C THR A 91 -0.49 10.42 3.89
N LYS A 92 -0.60 11.00 5.09
CA LYS A 92 -0.95 12.42 5.29
C LYS A 92 0.28 13.33 5.42
N VAL A 93 1.49 12.77 5.31
CA VAL A 93 2.77 13.49 5.35
C VAL A 93 3.53 13.29 4.05
N ASP A 94 4.45 14.20 3.75
CA ASP A 94 5.13 14.22 2.45
C ASP A 94 6.11 13.03 2.26
N GLY A 95 6.52 12.38 3.33
CA GLY A 95 7.45 11.26 3.36
C GLY A 95 8.04 11.10 4.75
N LEU A 96 9.25 10.57 4.83
CA LEU A 96 9.97 10.43 6.10
C LEU A 96 10.72 11.71 6.48
N TYR A 97 10.84 11.90 7.79
CA TYR A 97 11.60 12.95 8.41
C TYR A 97 12.47 12.35 9.52
N THR A 98 13.54 13.04 9.89
CA THR A 98 14.42 12.65 10.99
C THR A 98 13.71 12.63 12.36
N SER A 99 12.62 13.39 12.48
CA SER A 99 11.70 13.42 13.63
C SER A 99 10.35 13.97 13.18
N ASP A 100 9.34 14.00 14.03
CA ASP A 100 8.02 14.53 13.66
C ASP A 100 8.09 16.04 13.37
N PRO A 101 7.88 16.47 12.11
CA PRO A 101 8.01 17.88 11.73
C PRO A 101 6.94 18.79 12.37
N LYS A 102 5.88 18.22 12.93
CA LYS A 102 4.86 18.98 13.65
C LYS A 102 5.30 19.34 15.07
N VAL A 103 6.22 18.56 15.64
CA VAL A 103 6.75 18.72 16.99
C VAL A 103 8.13 19.38 16.94
N TYR A 104 8.95 19.03 15.97
CA TYR A 104 10.33 19.49 15.82
C TYR A 104 10.49 20.28 14.51
N PRO A 105 10.55 21.63 14.58
CA PRO A 105 10.65 22.46 13.37
C PRO A 105 11.95 22.28 12.56
N ASP A 106 12.98 21.71 13.17
CA ASP A 106 14.29 21.38 12.57
C ASP A 106 14.34 19.99 11.95
N ALA A 107 13.23 19.23 11.97
CA ALA A 107 13.13 17.92 11.35
C ALA A 107 13.44 18.00 9.84
N GLN A 108 14.43 17.23 9.39
CA GLN A 108 14.85 17.21 8.01
C GLN A 108 14.11 16.14 7.23
N PHE A 109 13.70 16.49 6.01
CA PHE A 109 13.08 15.55 5.08
C PHE A 109 14.11 14.56 4.51
N ILE A 110 13.78 13.28 4.51
CA ILE A 110 14.61 12.19 4.00
C ILE A 110 14.10 11.78 2.62
N ARG A 111 14.90 12.02 1.57
CA ARG A 111 14.51 11.67 0.19
C ARG A 111 14.63 10.18 -0.09
N SER A 112 15.67 9.55 0.45
CA SER A 112 15.88 8.11 0.32
C SER A 112 16.60 7.55 1.53
N ALA A 113 16.31 6.29 1.86
CA ALA A 113 16.97 5.56 2.93
C ALA A 113 16.98 4.06 2.61
N SER A 114 17.97 3.34 3.09
CA SER A 114 17.91 1.88 3.10
C SER A 114 17.02 1.39 4.24
N TYR A 115 16.52 0.15 4.15
CA TYR A 115 15.82 -0.50 5.25
C TYR A 115 16.67 -0.53 6.52
N THR A 116 17.97 -0.80 6.39
CA THR A 116 18.91 -0.79 7.52
C THR A 116 18.99 0.57 8.20
N GLN A 117 19.12 1.66 7.42
CA GLN A 117 19.11 3.03 7.96
C GLN A 117 17.79 3.36 8.68
N CYS A 118 16.66 2.94 8.13
CA CYS A 118 15.37 3.14 8.79
C CYS A 118 15.28 2.44 10.14
N LEU A 119 15.83 1.23 10.27
CA LEU A 119 15.89 0.49 11.54
C LEU A 119 16.82 1.16 12.56
N GLU A 120 18.04 1.49 12.14
CA GLU A 120 19.05 2.11 13.01
C GLU A 120 18.57 3.46 13.56
N GLN A 121 17.92 4.25 12.72
CA GLN A 121 17.41 5.57 13.09
C GLN A 121 15.99 5.53 13.67
N LYS A 122 15.40 4.34 13.82
CA LYS A 122 14.03 4.13 14.33
C LYS A 122 12.97 4.98 13.60
N LEU A 123 13.11 5.12 12.30
CA LEU A 123 12.16 5.87 11.47
C LEU A 123 10.83 5.08 11.38
N GLY A 124 9.74 5.73 11.75
CA GLY A 124 8.40 5.12 11.77
C GLY A 124 7.79 4.98 10.39
N VAL A 125 8.30 4.05 9.59
CA VAL A 125 7.87 3.81 8.19
C VAL A 125 6.57 3.03 8.15
N MET A 126 6.52 1.90 8.84
CA MET A 126 5.42 0.95 8.92
C MET A 126 5.60 0.07 10.15
N ASP A 127 4.68 -0.85 10.42
CA ASP A 127 4.87 -1.82 11.48
C ASP A 127 6.03 -2.79 11.18
N MET A 128 6.57 -3.39 12.24
CA MET A 128 7.78 -4.23 12.14
C MET A 128 7.58 -5.47 11.26
N THR A 129 6.37 -6.04 11.23
CA THR A 129 6.05 -7.22 10.41
C THR A 129 6.12 -6.86 8.92
N ALA A 130 5.46 -5.78 8.53
CA ALA A 130 5.51 -5.26 7.16
C ALA A 130 6.93 -4.90 6.75
N PHE A 131 7.67 -4.25 7.66
CA PHE A 131 9.04 -3.82 7.42
C PHE A 131 9.99 -5.00 7.16
N SER A 132 9.98 -6.03 8.03
CA SER A 132 10.81 -7.21 7.88
C SER A 132 10.49 -7.96 6.59
N LEU A 133 9.19 -8.13 6.29
CA LEU A 133 8.74 -8.79 5.08
C LEU A 133 9.22 -8.06 3.81
N ALA A 134 9.14 -6.71 3.80
CA ALA A 134 9.61 -5.90 2.68
C ALA A 134 11.13 -6.00 2.49
N GLN A 135 11.89 -5.94 3.57
CA GLN A 135 13.35 -6.07 3.55
C GLN A 135 13.80 -7.44 3.05
N GLU A 136 13.21 -8.54 3.59
CA GLU A 136 13.54 -9.91 3.20
C GLU A 136 13.26 -10.18 1.73
N ASN A 137 12.16 -9.66 1.21
CA ASN A 137 11.76 -9.82 -0.20
C ASN A 137 12.33 -8.72 -1.12
N ARG A 138 13.12 -7.80 -0.59
CA ARG A 138 13.76 -6.69 -1.35
C ARG A 138 12.75 -5.84 -2.12
N ILE A 139 11.56 -5.65 -1.55
CA ILE A 139 10.48 -4.87 -2.18
C ILE A 139 10.75 -3.39 -1.91
N PRO A 140 10.96 -2.55 -2.93
CA PRO A 140 11.11 -1.12 -2.73
C PRO A 140 9.79 -0.49 -2.27
N LEU A 141 9.91 0.56 -1.46
CA LEU A 141 8.76 1.29 -0.93
C LEU A 141 8.92 2.78 -1.23
N LYS A 142 7.85 3.44 -1.64
CA LYS A 142 7.80 4.89 -1.76
C LYS A 142 6.68 5.45 -0.89
N ILE A 143 7.05 6.31 0.06
CA ILE A 143 6.11 6.98 0.97
C ILE A 143 5.85 8.38 0.43
N PHE A 144 4.59 8.75 0.29
CA PHE A 144 4.19 10.02 -0.30
C PHE A 144 2.90 10.58 0.30
N ASN A 145 2.64 11.85 0.05
CA ASN A 145 1.43 12.52 0.51
C ASN A 145 0.26 12.29 -0.46
N LEU A 146 -0.68 11.42 -0.05
CA LEU A 146 -1.89 11.11 -0.82
C LEU A 146 -2.93 12.25 -0.81
N THR A 147 -2.85 13.17 0.18
CA THR A 147 -3.86 14.24 0.32
C THR A 147 -3.63 15.40 -0.64
N ARG A 148 -2.48 15.46 -1.30
CA ARG A 148 -2.20 16.45 -2.35
C ARG A 148 -2.85 16.04 -3.66
N ALA A 149 -3.48 17.00 -4.33
CA ALA A 149 -4.03 16.76 -5.67
C ALA A 149 -2.93 16.27 -6.62
N GLY A 150 -3.20 15.19 -7.36
CA GLY A 150 -2.21 14.56 -8.25
C GLY A 150 -1.11 13.77 -7.51
N GLY A 151 -1.24 13.53 -6.19
CA GLY A 151 -0.21 12.87 -5.38
C GLY A 151 0.19 11.49 -5.90
N ILE A 152 -0.75 10.69 -6.39
CA ILE A 152 -0.45 9.36 -6.98
C ILE A 152 0.35 9.52 -8.27
N GLU A 153 -0.08 10.40 -9.18
CA GLU A 153 0.61 10.68 -10.43
C GLU A 153 2.04 11.18 -10.17
N MET A 154 2.19 12.11 -9.23
CA MET A 154 3.51 12.60 -8.81
C MET A 154 4.37 11.50 -8.21
N ALA A 155 3.81 10.60 -7.41
CA ALA A 155 4.55 9.49 -6.83
C ALA A 155 5.07 8.50 -7.88
N LEU A 156 4.35 8.33 -8.98
CA LEU A 156 4.74 7.47 -10.09
C LEU A 156 5.72 8.13 -11.05
N SER A 157 5.53 9.41 -11.38
CA SER A 157 6.27 10.11 -12.43
C SER A 157 7.49 10.90 -11.95
N ASN A 158 7.50 11.35 -10.69
CA ASN A 158 8.57 12.19 -10.14
C ASN A 158 9.41 11.41 -9.10
N PRO A 159 10.67 11.10 -9.40
CA PRO A 159 11.57 10.41 -8.46
C PRO A 159 11.77 11.16 -7.14
N ASP A 160 11.73 12.49 -7.18
CA ASP A 160 11.95 13.36 -6.02
C ASP A 160 10.71 13.59 -5.15
N TYR A 161 9.55 13.06 -5.55
CA TYR A 161 8.32 13.21 -4.78
C TYR A 161 8.18 12.07 -3.76
N GLY A 162 8.19 12.43 -2.48
CA GLY A 162 8.13 11.46 -1.39
C GLY A 162 9.50 10.93 -0.94
N THR A 163 9.49 9.85 -0.17
CA THR A 163 10.69 9.15 0.30
C THR A 163 10.76 7.76 -0.33
N TYR A 164 11.89 7.42 -0.93
CA TYR A 164 12.15 6.10 -1.49
C TYR A 164 12.96 5.24 -0.53
N ILE A 165 12.49 4.01 -0.25
CA ILE A 165 13.16 3.04 0.63
C ILE A 165 13.55 1.81 -0.18
N TYR A 166 14.78 1.36 0.01
CA TYR A 166 15.38 0.26 -0.75
C TYR A 166 16.20 -0.69 0.14
N SER A 167 16.51 -1.84 -0.40
CA SER A 167 17.38 -2.85 0.26
C SER A 167 18.84 -2.55 0.07
#